data_f565da37f02dca427e5501f4379800c4
#
_entry.id   f565da37f02dca427e5501f4379800c4
#
_cell.length_a   1.000
_cell.length_b   1.000
_cell.length_c   1.000
_cell.angle_alpha   90.00
_cell.angle_beta   90.00
_cell.angle_gamma   90.00
#
_symmetry.space_group_name_H-M   'P 1'
#
loop_
_entity.id
_entity.type
_entity.pdbx_description
1 polymer ?
#
loop_
_entity_poly.entity_id
_entity_poly.type
_entity_poly.pdbx_seq_one_letter_code
_entity_poly.pdbx_strand_id
1 'polypeptide(L)'
;MKHKLYCFDFDGTLTTKDSMIELIRYAHGTKGLILGLLANIWYLVMMKLHLYPNWRSKERILAHFFGGMPAEAFDVLCNNFAALHHTDIRPQAIAEINDIIAQGGKVIVVSASAENWVAPMLAKAFNSMPTLSGTHLEVKDGKITGKIEGHNCYGEEKVNRIKEYMQANDIERAEYYIYAYGDSQGDKQMMEYADESFYKPFRQ
;
A
#
# COMPACT_ATOMS: atom_id res chain seq x y z
N MET A 1 17.61 19.60 -17.87
CA MET A 1 17.54 18.79 -16.64
C MET A 1 16.34 17.89 -16.75
N LYS A 2 16.44 16.61 -16.36
CA LYS A 2 15.27 15.73 -16.31
C LYS A 2 14.33 16.14 -15.19
N HIS A 3 13.03 16.00 -15.40
CA HIS A 3 12.04 16.09 -14.34
C HIS A 3 12.22 14.95 -13.34
N LYS A 4 11.63 15.05 -12.15
CA LYS A 4 11.79 14.05 -11.10
C LYS A 4 10.45 13.39 -10.76
N LEU A 5 10.44 12.06 -10.70
CA LEU A 5 9.33 11.26 -10.22
C LEU A 5 9.79 10.42 -9.04
N TYR A 6 9.05 10.48 -7.95
CA TYR A 6 9.37 9.76 -6.70
C TYR A 6 8.30 8.71 -6.42
N CYS A 7 8.70 7.46 -6.36
CA CYS A 7 7.83 6.30 -6.17
C CYS A 7 8.10 5.70 -4.78
N PHE A 8 7.10 5.72 -3.91
CA PHE A 8 7.22 5.22 -2.54
C PHE A 8 6.34 3.99 -2.34
N ASP A 9 6.90 2.93 -1.76
CA ASP A 9 6.10 1.92 -1.09
C ASP A 9 5.50 2.47 0.20
N PHE A 10 4.43 1.83 0.70
CA PHE A 10 3.71 2.29 1.88
C PHE A 10 4.10 1.54 3.15
N ASP A 11 3.77 0.24 3.24
CA ASP A 11 3.94 -0.54 4.47
C ASP A 11 5.40 -0.87 4.75
N GLY A 12 5.91 -0.46 5.93
CA GLY A 12 7.31 -0.65 6.30
C GLY A 12 8.26 0.37 5.68
N THR A 13 7.87 1.06 4.61
CA THR A 13 8.60 2.19 4.01
C THR A 13 8.12 3.51 4.59
N LEU A 14 6.92 3.96 4.23
CA LEU A 14 6.33 5.17 4.81
C LEU A 14 5.83 4.93 6.23
N THR A 15 5.33 3.73 6.53
CA THR A 15 4.80 3.38 7.86
C THR A 15 5.79 2.61 8.71
N THR A 16 5.57 2.63 10.02
CA THR A 16 6.34 1.83 10.99
C THR A 16 5.80 0.41 11.14
N LYS A 17 4.55 0.17 10.69
CA LYS A 17 3.80 -1.08 10.86
C LYS A 17 3.12 -1.50 9.57
N ASP A 18 2.72 -2.76 9.47
CA ASP A 18 1.86 -3.27 8.39
C ASP A 18 0.42 -2.78 8.63
N SER A 19 -0.08 -1.96 7.72
CA SER A 19 -1.37 -1.29 7.88
C SER A 19 -2.57 -2.25 7.80
N MET A 20 -2.49 -3.34 7.05
CA MET A 20 -3.53 -4.37 7.01
C MET A 20 -3.65 -5.08 8.37
N ILE A 21 -2.53 -5.43 8.98
CA ILE A 21 -2.50 -6.08 10.32
C ILE A 21 -3.04 -5.13 11.38
N GLU A 22 -2.68 -3.85 11.34
CA GLU A 22 -3.20 -2.86 12.28
C GLU A 22 -4.71 -2.60 12.05
N LEU A 23 -5.19 -2.55 10.81
CA LEU A 23 -6.62 -2.43 10.51
C LEU A 23 -7.41 -3.62 11.07
N ILE A 24 -6.92 -4.85 10.89
CA ILE A 24 -7.56 -6.05 11.46
C ILE A 24 -7.55 -5.97 13.00
N ARG A 25 -6.44 -5.55 13.60
CA ARG A 25 -6.34 -5.38 15.05
C ARG A 25 -7.31 -4.31 15.56
N TYR A 26 -7.44 -3.21 14.85
CA TYR A 26 -8.39 -2.15 15.15
C TYR A 26 -9.84 -2.64 15.13
N ALA A 27 -10.20 -3.39 14.07
CA ALA A 27 -11.57 -3.86 13.86
C ALA A 27 -12.00 -5.01 14.80
N HIS A 28 -11.08 -5.94 15.10
CA HIS A 28 -11.40 -7.20 15.79
C HIS A 28 -10.63 -7.41 17.11
N GLY A 29 -9.79 -6.45 17.49
CA GLY A 29 -8.93 -6.55 18.66
C GLY A 29 -7.78 -7.56 18.47
N THR A 30 -6.83 -7.54 19.42
CA THR A 30 -5.66 -8.44 19.35
C THR A 30 -6.06 -9.93 19.41
N LYS A 31 -7.06 -10.28 20.21
CA LYS A 31 -7.55 -11.67 20.30
C LYS A 31 -8.17 -12.13 18.99
N GLY A 32 -9.00 -11.30 18.38
CA GLY A 32 -9.61 -11.60 17.07
C GLY A 32 -8.55 -11.77 15.97
N LEU A 33 -7.56 -10.87 15.91
CA LEU A 33 -6.43 -10.99 14.98
C LEU A 33 -5.70 -12.33 15.16
N ILE A 34 -5.32 -12.70 16.38
CA ILE A 34 -4.60 -13.95 16.65
C ILE A 34 -5.43 -15.15 16.23
N LEU A 35 -6.71 -15.22 16.61
CA LEU A 35 -7.59 -16.34 16.26
C LEU A 35 -7.78 -16.45 14.74
N GLY A 36 -7.97 -15.32 14.04
CA GLY A 36 -8.11 -15.32 12.59
C GLY A 36 -6.81 -15.73 11.86
N LEU A 37 -5.64 -15.30 12.35
CA LEU A 37 -4.36 -15.76 11.80
C LEU A 37 -4.14 -17.26 12.05
N LEU A 38 -4.49 -17.77 13.24
CA LEU A 38 -4.44 -19.20 13.54
C LEU A 38 -5.38 -20.01 12.64
N ALA A 39 -6.58 -19.54 12.39
CA ALA A 39 -7.52 -20.17 11.47
C ALA A 39 -6.99 -20.27 10.02
N ASN A 40 -6.08 -19.36 9.64
CA ASN A 40 -5.46 -19.31 8.34
C ASN A 40 -3.99 -19.76 8.34
N ILE A 41 -3.49 -20.31 9.46
CA ILE A 41 -2.05 -20.60 9.67
C ILE A 41 -1.46 -21.47 8.57
N TRP A 42 -2.22 -22.47 8.09
CA TRP A 42 -1.76 -23.37 7.03
C TRP A 42 -1.40 -22.61 5.75
N TYR A 43 -2.24 -21.67 5.33
CA TYR A 43 -2.00 -20.87 4.13
C TYR A 43 -0.83 -19.90 4.32
N LEU A 44 -0.67 -19.37 5.51
CA LEU A 44 0.47 -18.49 5.85
C LEU A 44 1.79 -19.26 5.84
N VAL A 45 1.81 -20.49 6.36
CA VAL A 45 2.99 -21.35 6.30
C VAL A 45 3.32 -21.73 4.85
N MET A 46 2.34 -22.15 4.07
CA MET A 46 2.52 -22.47 2.65
C MET A 46 3.01 -21.27 1.84
N MET A 47 2.50 -20.08 2.13
CA MET A 47 2.97 -18.82 1.52
C MET A 47 4.44 -18.56 1.88
N LYS A 48 4.83 -18.73 3.15
CA LYS A 48 6.21 -18.53 3.59
C LYS A 48 7.18 -19.54 2.98
N LEU A 49 6.71 -20.73 2.65
CA LEU A 49 7.45 -21.77 1.94
C LEU A 49 7.41 -21.59 0.41
N HIS A 50 6.83 -20.47 -0.10
CA HIS A 50 6.63 -20.19 -1.53
C HIS A 50 5.78 -21.24 -2.29
N LEU A 51 5.00 -22.05 -1.59
CA LEU A 51 4.08 -23.05 -2.14
C LEU A 51 2.66 -22.51 -2.36
N TYR A 52 2.38 -21.30 -1.88
CA TYR A 52 1.09 -20.64 -2.04
C TYR A 52 1.30 -19.15 -2.34
N PRO A 53 0.57 -18.58 -3.34
CA PRO A 53 0.77 -17.20 -3.72
C PRO A 53 0.41 -16.21 -2.60
N ASN A 54 1.24 -15.18 -2.41
CA ASN A 54 1.05 -14.16 -1.39
C ASN A 54 -0.34 -13.48 -1.52
N TRP A 55 -0.74 -13.09 -2.74
CA TRP A 55 -2.02 -12.44 -2.97
C TRP A 55 -3.22 -13.31 -2.56
N ARG A 56 -3.17 -14.64 -2.76
CA ARG A 56 -4.23 -15.55 -2.30
C ARG A 56 -4.29 -15.66 -0.78
N SER A 57 -3.16 -15.61 -0.10
CA SER A 57 -3.13 -15.57 1.37
C SER A 57 -3.76 -14.28 1.89
N LYS A 58 -3.47 -13.15 1.24
CA LYS A 58 -4.08 -11.85 1.55
C LYS A 58 -5.60 -11.90 1.37
N GLU A 59 -6.09 -12.41 0.23
CA GLU A 59 -7.52 -12.58 -0.02
C GLU A 59 -8.22 -13.40 1.05
N ARG A 60 -7.63 -14.52 1.47
CA ARG A 60 -8.20 -15.37 2.53
C ARG A 60 -8.30 -14.63 3.85
N ILE A 61 -7.26 -13.89 4.22
CA ILE A 61 -7.26 -13.08 5.45
C ILE A 61 -8.35 -11.99 5.34
N LEU A 62 -8.38 -11.25 4.26
CA LEU A 62 -9.37 -10.19 4.05
C LEU A 62 -10.80 -10.75 4.02
N ALA A 63 -11.03 -11.88 3.34
CA ALA A 63 -12.33 -12.54 3.33
C ALA A 63 -12.75 -13.05 4.72
N HIS A 64 -11.79 -13.56 5.52
CA HIS A 64 -12.07 -14.01 6.88
C HIS A 64 -12.53 -12.86 7.79
N PHE A 65 -11.90 -11.70 7.70
CA PHE A 65 -12.16 -10.59 8.61
C PHE A 65 -13.23 -9.62 8.09
N PHE A 66 -13.31 -9.40 6.80
CA PHE A 66 -14.16 -8.36 6.20
C PHE A 66 -15.12 -8.87 5.13
N GLY A 67 -15.03 -10.15 4.75
CA GLY A 67 -15.93 -10.74 3.75
C GLY A 67 -17.40 -10.65 4.16
N GLY A 68 -18.24 -10.12 3.25
CA GLY A 68 -19.67 -9.90 3.50
C GLY A 68 -20.01 -8.58 4.18
N MET A 69 -19.02 -7.79 4.61
CA MET A 69 -19.25 -6.44 5.15
C MET A 69 -19.76 -5.50 4.05
N PRO A 70 -20.81 -4.68 4.29
CA PRO A 70 -21.22 -3.65 3.35
C PRO A 70 -20.04 -2.71 3.03
N ALA A 71 -19.83 -2.36 1.76
CA ALA A 71 -18.72 -1.55 1.31
C ALA A 71 -18.67 -0.19 2.04
N GLU A 72 -19.82 0.46 2.20
CA GLU A 72 -19.93 1.72 2.93
C GLU A 72 -19.49 1.59 4.41
N ALA A 73 -19.86 0.47 5.06
CA ALA A 73 -19.45 0.23 6.45
C ALA A 73 -17.93 -0.03 6.54
N PHE A 74 -17.35 -0.69 5.54
CA PHE A 74 -15.91 -0.89 5.45
C PHE A 74 -15.17 0.43 5.23
N ASP A 75 -15.67 1.30 4.37
CA ASP A 75 -15.09 2.63 4.14
C ASP A 75 -15.16 3.51 5.40
N VAL A 76 -16.26 3.45 6.16
CA VAL A 76 -16.36 4.12 7.46
C VAL A 76 -15.34 3.55 8.45
N LEU A 77 -15.17 2.22 8.51
CA LEU A 77 -14.16 1.57 9.33
C LEU A 77 -12.75 2.05 8.97
N CYS A 78 -12.40 2.09 7.67
CA CYS A 78 -11.10 2.54 7.18
C CYS A 78 -10.83 4.03 7.50
N ASN A 79 -11.84 4.88 7.37
CA ASN A 79 -11.74 6.30 7.74
C ASN A 79 -11.51 6.49 9.25
N ASN A 80 -12.20 5.73 10.09
CA ASN A 80 -12.02 5.77 11.54
C ASN A 80 -10.65 5.21 11.95
N PHE A 81 -10.20 4.14 11.31
CA PHE A 81 -8.85 3.60 11.46
C PHE A 81 -7.80 4.67 11.11
N ALA A 82 -7.93 5.32 9.96
CA ALA A 82 -7.00 6.35 9.52
C ALA A 82 -6.94 7.54 10.49
N ALA A 83 -8.04 7.90 11.15
CA ALA A 83 -8.08 8.98 12.13
C ALA A 83 -7.12 8.73 13.32
N LEU A 84 -6.91 7.46 13.69
CA LEU A 84 -6.06 7.06 14.79
C LEU A 84 -4.65 6.63 14.34
N HIS A 85 -4.54 6.03 13.15
CA HIS A 85 -3.33 5.36 12.69
C HIS A 85 -2.52 6.10 11.61
N HIS A 86 -2.97 7.29 11.15
CA HIS A 86 -2.13 8.12 10.26
C HIS A 86 -0.79 8.49 10.89
N THR A 87 -0.70 8.53 12.22
CA THR A 87 0.54 8.75 12.97
C THR A 87 1.53 7.59 12.92
N ASP A 88 1.13 6.42 12.40
CA ASP A 88 2.03 5.32 12.09
C ASP A 88 2.91 5.63 10.86
N ILE A 89 2.56 6.68 10.06
CA ILE A 89 3.41 7.20 8.99
C ILE A 89 4.59 7.95 9.62
N ARG A 90 5.78 7.63 9.16
CA ARG A 90 7.05 8.16 9.71
C ARG A 90 7.14 9.67 9.50
N PRO A 91 7.44 10.47 10.53
CA PRO A 91 7.58 11.92 10.39
C PRO A 91 8.61 12.34 9.34
N GLN A 92 9.71 11.58 9.21
CA GLN A 92 10.76 11.84 8.22
C GLN A 92 10.23 11.65 6.78
N ALA A 93 9.38 10.63 6.56
CA ALA A 93 8.75 10.41 5.27
C ALA A 93 7.76 11.53 4.91
N ILE A 94 7.00 12.00 5.90
CA ILE A 94 6.08 13.13 5.72
C ILE A 94 6.86 14.40 5.34
N ALA A 95 7.95 14.70 6.04
CA ALA A 95 8.77 15.86 5.78
C ALA A 95 9.37 15.82 4.36
N GLU A 96 9.98 14.68 3.98
CA GLU A 96 10.60 14.51 2.66
C GLU A 96 9.58 14.62 1.53
N ILE A 97 8.43 13.96 1.64
CA ILE A 97 7.39 14.03 0.61
C ILE A 97 6.83 15.46 0.48
N ASN A 98 6.59 16.16 1.58
CA ASN A 98 6.14 17.55 1.55
C ASN A 98 7.17 18.47 0.89
N ASP A 99 8.46 18.28 1.17
CA ASP A 99 9.53 19.05 0.54
C ASP A 99 9.64 18.77 -0.95
N ILE A 100 9.50 17.51 -1.38
CA ILE A 100 9.48 17.12 -2.79
C ILE A 100 8.32 17.80 -3.52
N ILE A 101 7.11 17.74 -2.95
CA ILE A 101 5.91 18.34 -3.54
C ILE A 101 6.05 19.88 -3.59
N ALA A 102 6.56 20.52 -2.53
CA ALA A 102 6.79 21.96 -2.49
C ALA A 102 7.79 22.44 -3.55
N GLN A 103 8.74 21.59 -3.95
CA GLN A 103 9.70 21.84 -5.03
C GLN A 103 9.18 21.48 -6.42
N GLY A 104 7.89 21.10 -6.54
CA GLY A 104 7.26 20.74 -7.81
C GLY A 104 7.59 19.32 -8.30
N GLY A 105 8.16 18.48 -7.44
CA GLY A 105 8.39 17.06 -7.75
C GLY A 105 7.07 16.27 -7.78
N LYS A 106 6.99 15.29 -8.67
CA LYS A 106 5.85 14.38 -8.75
C LYS A 106 6.07 13.21 -7.78
N VAL A 107 5.06 12.91 -6.96
CA VAL A 107 5.10 11.81 -5.97
C VAL A 107 3.96 10.85 -6.23
N ILE A 108 4.29 9.54 -6.29
CA ILE A 108 3.31 8.45 -6.31
C ILE A 108 3.63 7.45 -5.20
N VAL A 109 2.63 7.10 -4.42
CA VAL A 109 2.67 5.99 -3.46
C VAL A 109 2.11 4.75 -4.16
N VAL A 110 2.93 3.68 -4.22
CA VAL A 110 2.60 2.43 -4.92
C VAL A 110 2.56 1.30 -3.91
N SER A 111 1.35 0.87 -3.52
CA SER A 111 1.16 0.00 -2.36
C SER A 111 0.47 -1.31 -2.67
N ALA A 112 1.01 -2.40 -2.13
CA ALA A 112 0.29 -3.66 -2.09
C ALA A 112 -0.97 -3.60 -1.19
N SER A 113 -1.03 -2.70 -0.21
CA SER A 113 -2.20 -2.49 0.64
C SER A 113 -3.35 -1.85 -0.13
N ALA A 114 -4.60 -2.09 0.32
CA ALA A 114 -5.74 -1.59 -0.42
C ALA A 114 -5.97 -0.09 -0.20
N GLU A 115 -6.39 0.57 -1.26
CA GLU A 115 -6.64 2.02 -1.25
C GLU A 115 -7.68 2.44 -0.22
N ASN A 116 -8.64 1.55 0.12
CA ASN A 116 -9.68 1.83 1.10
C ASN A 116 -9.16 2.35 2.45
N TRP A 117 -8.01 1.85 2.92
CA TRP A 117 -7.41 2.34 4.17
C TRP A 117 -6.16 3.19 3.95
N VAL A 118 -5.42 2.99 2.86
CA VAL A 118 -4.21 3.79 2.57
C VAL A 118 -4.58 5.22 2.21
N ALA A 119 -5.58 5.43 1.34
CA ALA A 119 -6.01 6.76 0.91
C ALA A 119 -6.40 7.68 2.09
N PRO A 120 -7.28 7.27 3.02
CA PRO A 120 -7.61 8.13 4.16
C PRO A 120 -6.44 8.34 5.13
N MET A 121 -5.49 7.39 5.26
CA MET A 121 -4.27 7.61 6.05
C MET A 121 -3.40 8.70 5.42
N LEU A 122 -3.17 8.65 4.11
CA LEU A 122 -2.41 9.69 3.40
C LEU A 122 -3.13 11.05 3.47
N ALA A 123 -4.44 11.09 3.26
CA ALA A 123 -5.22 12.32 3.32
C ALA A 123 -5.17 13.01 4.69
N LYS A 124 -4.94 12.25 5.77
CA LYS A 124 -4.80 12.80 7.13
C LYS A 124 -3.37 13.20 7.48
N ALA A 125 -2.38 12.55 6.87
CA ALA A 125 -0.98 12.79 7.18
C ALA A 125 -0.36 13.93 6.36
N PHE A 126 -0.85 14.17 5.15
CA PHE A 126 -0.27 15.14 4.21
C PHE A 126 -1.21 16.31 3.95
N ASN A 127 -0.66 17.53 3.89
CA ASN A 127 -1.40 18.73 3.49
C ASN A 127 -1.80 18.69 2.01
N SER A 128 -0.92 18.15 1.16
CA SER A 128 -1.18 17.83 -0.23
C SER A 128 -0.98 16.33 -0.39
N MET A 129 -2.07 15.60 -0.58
CA MET A 129 -2.03 14.15 -0.69
C MET A 129 -1.23 13.73 -1.92
N PRO A 130 -0.18 12.88 -1.78
CA PRO A 130 0.50 12.30 -2.92
C PRO A 130 -0.46 11.40 -3.72
N THR A 131 -0.17 11.21 -5.02
CA THR A 131 -0.94 10.26 -5.82
C THR A 131 -0.79 8.87 -5.23
N LEU A 132 -1.89 8.13 -5.14
CA LEU A 132 -1.90 6.75 -4.67
C LEU A 132 -2.24 5.81 -5.83
N SER A 133 -1.53 4.70 -5.91
CA SER A 133 -1.89 3.53 -6.71
C SER A 133 -1.71 2.29 -5.85
N GLY A 134 -2.82 1.78 -5.35
CA GLY A 134 -2.86 0.65 -4.43
C GLY A 134 -3.53 -0.57 -5.02
N THR A 135 -3.77 -1.56 -4.17
CA THR A 135 -4.60 -2.72 -4.51
C THR A 135 -6.08 -2.36 -4.37
N HIS A 136 -6.92 -2.78 -5.31
CA HIS A 136 -8.36 -2.63 -5.25
C HIS A 136 -9.01 -3.90 -4.69
N LEU A 137 -10.05 -3.73 -3.87
CA LEU A 137 -10.83 -4.86 -3.33
C LEU A 137 -12.12 -5.04 -4.13
N GLU A 138 -12.44 -6.31 -4.42
CA GLU A 138 -13.67 -6.66 -5.11
C GLU A 138 -14.89 -6.35 -4.22
N VAL A 139 -15.84 -5.60 -4.81
CA VAL A 139 -17.18 -5.36 -4.23
C VAL A 139 -18.20 -6.08 -5.08
N LYS A 140 -18.97 -6.96 -4.45
CA LYS A 140 -20.07 -7.67 -5.10
C LYS A 140 -21.36 -7.51 -4.28
N ASP A 141 -22.44 -7.15 -4.95
CA ASP A 141 -23.75 -6.90 -4.32
C ASP A 141 -23.65 -5.89 -3.15
N GLY A 142 -22.80 -4.84 -3.33
CA GLY A 142 -22.58 -3.80 -2.31
C GLY A 142 -21.76 -4.25 -1.10
N LYS A 143 -21.09 -5.41 -1.17
CA LYS A 143 -20.31 -5.98 -0.06
C LYS A 143 -18.88 -6.29 -0.48
N ILE A 144 -17.94 -6.08 0.44
CA ILE A 144 -16.56 -6.52 0.29
C ILE A 144 -16.52 -8.04 0.25
N THR A 145 -15.89 -8.65 -0.77
CA THR A 145 -15.73 -10.09 -0.85
C THR A 145 -14.47 -10.59 -0.14
N GLY A 146 -13.51 -9.71 0.06
CA GLY A 146 -12.15 -10.02 0.50
C GLY A 146 -11.20 -10.41 -0.63
N LYS A 147 -11.69 -10.50 -1.87
CA LYS A 147 -10.86 -10.71 -3.05
C LYS A 147 -10.28 -9.40 -3.57
N ILE A 148 -9.24 -9.55 -4.38
CA ILE A 148 -8.60 -8.45 -5.08
C ILE A 148 -9.29 -8.28 -6.43
N GLU A 149 -9.66 -7.06 -6.78
CA GLU A 149 -10.08 -6.69 -8.12
C GLU A 149 -8.85 -6.41 -8.98
N GLY A 150 -8.73 -7.12 -10.11
CA GLY A 150 -7.55 -7.06 -10.96
C GLY A 150 -6.32 -7.73 -10.34
N HIS A 151 -5.25 -6.99 -10.11
CA HIS A 151 -3.97 -7.51 -9.63
C HIS A 151 -3.55 -6.90 -8.29
N ASN A 152 -2.90 -7.73 -7.44
CA ASN A 152 -2.23 -7.24 -6.23
C ASN A 152 -1.03 -6.37 -6.62
N CYS A 153 -0.99 -5.13 -6.15
CA CYS A 153 0.06 -4.17 -6.46
C CYS A 153 1.39 -4.54 -5.76
N TYR A 154 2.00 -5.64 -6.22
CA TYR A 154 3.20 -6.27 -5.65
C TYR A 154 4.16 -6.70 -6.76
N GLY A 155 5.45 -6.51 -6.58
CA GLY A 155 6.45 -6.94 -7.54
C GLY A 155 6.36 -6.18 -8.86
N GLU A 156 6.26 -6.90 -9.97
CA GLU A 156 6.14 -6.30 -11.32
C GLU A 156 4.90 -5.42 -11.46
N GLU A 157 3.82 -5.73 -10.74
CA GLU A 157 2.61 -4.91 -10.79
C GLU A 157 2.85 -3.47 -10.29
N LYS A 158 3.77 -3.25 -9.36
CA LYS A 158 4.17 -1.88 -8.97
C LYS A 158 4.76 -1.10 -10.16
N VAL A 159 5.55 -1.76 -10.99
CA VAL A 159 6.11 -1.14 -12.22
C VAL A 159 5.01 -0.84 -13.22
N ASN A 160 4.04 -1.75 -13.39
CA ASN A 160 2.89 -1.52 -14.27
C ASN A 160 2.10 -0.29 -13.83
N ARG A 161 1.82 -0.15 -12.53
CA ARG A 161 1.12 1.01 -11.95
C ARG A 161 1.88 2.33 -12.16
N ILE A 162 3.21 2.31 -12.05
CA ILE A 162 4.04 3.49 -12.35
C ILE A 162 3.94 3.85 -13.83
N LYS A 163 4.00 2.86 -14.73
CA LYS A 163 3.85 3.08 -16.17
C LYS A 163 2.47 3.63 -16.53
N GLU A 164 1.40 3.08 -15.94
CA GLU A 164 0.02 3.59 -16.10
C GLU A 164 -0.09 5.04 -15.63
N TYR A 165 0.46 5.36 -14.45
CA TYR A 165 0.50 6.73 -13.95
C TYR A 165 1.26 7.66 -14.91
N MET A 166 2.41 7.23 -15.40
CA MET A 166 3.20 8.01 -16.37
C MET A 166 2.40 8.27 -17.65
N GLN A 167 1.78 7.23 -18.21
CA GLN A 167 0.96 7.34 -19.42
C GLN A 167 -0.24 8.29 -19.20
N ALA A 168 -0.94 8.17 -18.08
CA ALA A 168 -2.10 9.02 -17.75
C ALA A 168 -1.74 10.50 -17.51
N ASN A 169 -0.47 10.81 -17.29
CA ASN A 169 0.04 12.16 -17.04
C ASN A 169 0.97 12.69 -18.14
N ASP A 170 0.97 12.03 -19.32
CA ASP A 170 1.84 12.37 -20.45
C ASP A 170 3.33 12.45 -20.08
N ILE A 171 3.79 11.51 -19.22
CA ILE A 171 5.16 11.45 -18.73
C ILE A 171 5.97 10.50 -19.61
N GLU A 172 6.91 11.06 -20.38
CA GLU A 172 7.89 10.26 -21.13
C GLU A 172 9.03 9.79 -20.21
N ARG A 173 9.27 8.46 -20.17
CA ARG A 173 10.31 7.86 -19.30
C ARG A 173 11.71 8.51 -19.50
N ALA A 174 12.03 8.90 -20.73
CA ALA A 174 13.33 9.49 -21.07
C ALA A 174 13.52 10.89 -20.46
N GLU A 175 12.44 11.61 -20.19
CA GLU A 175 12.46 12.97 -19.65
C GLU A 175 12.51 13.01 -18.12
N TYR A 176 12.29 11.87 -17.46
CA TYR A 176 12.24 11.78 -16.00
C TYR A 176 13.40 10.99 -15.42
N TYR A 177 13.86 11.44 -14.27
CA TYR A 177 14.72 10.69 -13.36
C TYR A 177 13.83 10.13 -12.25
N ILE A 178 13.77 8.81 -12.14
CA ILE A 178 12.86 8.10 -11.22
C ILE A 178 13.63 7.66 -9.98
N TYR A 179 13.12 8.06 -8.83
CA TYR A 179 13.54 7.60 -7.51
C TYR A 179 12.57 6.58 -6.97
N ALA A 180 13.04 5.47 -6.38
CA ALA A 180 12.19 4.47 -5.74
C ALA A 180 12.60 4.22 -4.30
N TYR A 181 11.62 4.13 -3.43
CA TYR A 181 11.77 3.90 -1.99
C TYR A 181 10.98 2.66 -1.60
N GLY A 182 11.66 1.65 -1.03
CA GLY A 182 11.05 0.37 -0.68
C GLY A 182 11.74 -0.31 0.48
N ASP A 183 11.14 -1.37 1.02
CA ASP A 183 11.69 -2.08 2.18
C ASP A 183 11.66 -3.61 2.07
N SER A 184 11.02 -4.15 1.04
CA SER A 184 10.70 -5.57 0.93
C SER A 184 11.02 -6.17 -0.45
N GLN A 185 10.86 -7.49 -0.56
CA GLN A 185 10.96 -8.18 -1.86
C GLN A 185 9.87 -7.74 -2.86
N GLY A 186 8.74 -7.23 -2.34
CA GLY A 186 7.66 -6.71 -3.16
C GLY A 186 8.01 -5.43 -3.92
N ASP A 187 9.10 -4.76 -3.54
CA ASP A 187 9.54 -3.49 -4.11
C ASP A 187 10.71 -3.66 -5.08
N LYS A 188 11.25 -4.88 -5.16
CA LYS A 188 12.45 -5.17 -5.94
C LYS A 188 12.36 -4.66 -7.37
N GLN A 189 11.30 -5.02 -8.09
CA GLN A 189 11.12 -4.63 -9.49
C GLN A 189 10.94 -3.10 -9.65
N MET A 190 10.22 -2.46 -8.72
CA MET A 190 10.09 -1.00 -8.68
C MET A 190 11.45 -0.33 -8.46
N MET A 191 12.27 -0.85 -7.56
CA MET A 191 13.60 -0.34 -7.27
C MET A 191 14.57 -0.57 -8.44
N GLU A 192 14.46 -1.69 -9.15
CA GLU A 192 15.25 -1.99 -10.37
C GLU A 192 14.81 -1.14 -11.57
N TYR A 193 13.54 -0.75 -11.66
CA TYR A 193 13.01 0.12 -12.71
C TYR A 193 13.45 1.58 -12.56
N ALA A 194 13.74 2.02 -11.33
CA ALA A 194 14.16 3.38 -11.03
C ALA A 194 15.62 3.67 -11.47
N ASP A 195 15.94 4.96 -11.66
CA ASP A 195 17.30 5.41 -11.90
C ASP A 195 18.12 5.41 -10.60
N GLU A 196 17.45 5.63 -9.46
CA GLU A 196 18.05 5.58 -8.11
C GLU A 196 17.05 4.99 -7.11
N SER A 197 17.53 4.17 -6.19
CA SER A 197 16.66 3.50 -5.23
C SER A 197 17.19 3.49 -3.81
N PHE A 198 16.28 3.54 -2.84
CA PHE A 198 16.58 3.62 -1.41
C PHE A 198 15.88 2.47 -0.68
N TYR A 199 16.66 1.55 -0.13
CA TYR A 199 16.16 0.43 0.66
C TYR A 199 16.08 0.79 2.14
N LYS A 200 14.87 0.69 2.71
CA LYS A 200 14.58 1.04 4.13
C LYS A 200 14.99 2.46 4.52
N PRO A 201 14.60 3.49 3.73
CA PRO A 201 15.20 4.83 3.79
C PRO A 201 14.97 5.56 5.12
N PHE A 202 13.86 5.32 5.80
CA PHE A 202 13.44 6.07 7.01
C PHE A 202 13.62 5.29 8.31
N ARG A 203 14.49 4.28 8.32
CA ARG A 203 14.79 3.47 9.50
C ARG A 203 16.11 3.91 10.14
N GLN A 204 16.08 5.02 10.84
CA GLN A 204 17.15 5.43 11.75
C GLN A 204 16.71 5.28 13.19
#